data_52840886600b325cc951a27dc792a344
#
_entry.id   52840886600b325cc951a27dc792a344
#
_cell.length_a   1.000
_cell.length_b   1.000
_cell.length_c   1.000
_cell.angle_alpha   90.00
_cell.angle_beta   90.00
_cell.angle_gamma   90.00
#
_symmetry.space_group_name_H-M   'P 1'
#
loop_
_entity.id
_entity.type
_entity.pdbx_description
1 polymer ?
#
loop_
_entity_poly.entity_id
_entity_poly.type
_entity_poly.pdbx_seq_one_letter_code
_entity_poly.pdbx_strand_id
1 'polypeptide(L)'
;MTTLGGTPASAHESLWPLTDLAASRVQIADKVAAAKFGTAQLIADPVREQQILDTLAAKSLTLGLDPGATRRFFLAQIEANKVVQRGLFARWTVHPEDQPTTRPDLATEVRPVLDQIDAGLLDQLAATPSARAGRDCDLLLAVAVHVIGWQRHLDVLHERALAESVRPVCTSPR
;
A
#
# COMPACT_ATOMS: atom_id res chain seq x y z
N MET A 1 -40.14 -32.23 -12.85
CA MET A 1 -39.77 -30.87 -12.41
C MET A 1 -38.28 -30.87 -12.10
N THR A 2 -37.49 -30.41 -13.07
CA THR A 2 -36.01 -30.40 -12.98
C THR A 2 -35.59 -28.98 -12.61
N THR A 3 -35.15 -28.79 -11.36
CA THR A 3 -34.60 -27.52 -10.90
C THR A 3 -33.18 -27.37 -11.47
N LEU A 4 -33.02 -26.45 -12.45
CA LEU A 4 -31.74 -25.97 -12.91
C LEU A 4 -31.12 -25.13 -11.79
N GLY A 5 -30.19 -25.73 -11.05
CA GLY A 5 -29.32 -25.01 -10.14
C GLY A 5 -28.35 -24.14 -10.93
N GLY A 6 -28.68 -22.87 -11.05
CA GLY A 6 -27.73 -21.88 -11.54
C GLY A 6 -26.58 -21.77 -10.57
N THR A 7 -25.37 -22.14 -10.99
CA THR A 7 -24.13 -21.78 -10.28
C THR A 7 -24.08 -20.26 -10.16
N PRO A 8 -23.86 -19.69 -8.96
CA PRO A 8 -23.66 -18.25 -8.85
C PRO A 8 -22.45 -17.88 -9.72
N ALA A 9 -22.64 -16.91 -10.59
CA ALA A 9 -21.55 -16.30 -11.32
C ALA A 9 -20.51 -15.85 -10.29
N SER A 10 -19.32 -16.43 -10.35
CA SER A 10 -18.19 -16.00 -9.51
C SER A 10 -17.99 -14.52 -9.75
N ALA A 11 -18.26 -13.71 -8.74
CA ALA A 11 -17.92 -12.30 -8.78
C ALA A 11 -16.41 -12.22 -9.12
N HIS A 12 -16.08 -11.62 -10.26
CA HIS A 12 -14.68 -11.48 -10.66
C HIS A 12 -13.97 -10.67 -9.56
N GLU A 13 -13.07 -11.34 -8.85
CA GLU A 13 -12.20 -10.66 -7.89
C GLU A 13 -11.40 -9.58 -8.61
N SER A 14 -11.40 -8.37 -8.04
CA SER A 14 -10.74 -7.20 -8.65
C SER A 14 -9.56 -6.74 -7.79
N LEU A 15 -8.43 -6.47 -8.41
CA LEU A 15 -7.25 -5.90 -7.74
C LEU A 15 -7.32 -4.37 -7.61
N TRP A 16 -8.37 -3.73 -8.16
CA TRP A 16 -8.54 -2.28 -8.11
C TRP A 16 -8.65 -1.73 -6.69
N PRO A 17 -9.53 -2.26 -5.81
CA PRO A 17 -9.64 -1.73 -4.45
C PRO A 17 -8.35 -1.86 -3.65
N LEU A 18 -7.62 -2.95 -3.82
CA LEU A 18 -6.31 -3.17 -3.21
C LEU A 18 -5.30 -2.12 -3.68
N THR A 19 -5.22 -1.91 -5.00
CA THR A 19 -4.29 -0.95 -5.60
C THR A 19 -4.64 0.49 -5.22
N ASP A 20 -5.93 0.81 -5.10
CA ASP A 20 -6.41 2.13 -4.68
C ASP A 20 -6.05 2.44 -3.21
N LEU A 21 -6.16 1.46 -2.33
CA LEU A 21 -5.69 1.57 -0.94
C LEU A 21 -4.17 1.71 -0.87
N ALA A 22 -3.42 0.97 -1.68
CA ALA A 22 -1.97 1.12 -1.77
C ALA A 22 -1.57 2.53 -2.26
N ALA A 23 -2.31 3.10 -3.23
CA ALA A 23 -2.12 4.48 -3.67
C ALA A 23 -2.40 5.49 -2.55
N SER A 24 -3.45 5.28 -1.75
CA SER A 24 -3.73 6.11 -0.58
C SER A 24 -2.58 6.07 0.43
N ARG A 25 -1.98 4.87 0.62
CA ARG A 25 -0.83 4.68 1.51
C ARG A 25 0.44 5.35 0.99
N VAL A 26 0.62 5.39 -0.32
CA VAL A 26 1.72 6.13 -0.96
C VAL A 26 1.50 7.64 -0.82
N GLN A 27 0.30 8.15 -1.02
CA GLN A 27 -0.01 9.59 -0.90
C GLN A 27 0.12 10.11 0.54
N ILE A 28 -0.24 9.31 1.56
CA ILE A 28 -0.06 9.74 2.95
C ILE A 28 1.42 9.88 3.36
N ALA A 29 2.35 9.34 2.56
CA ALA A 29 3.78 9.53 2.78
C ALA A 29 4.19 11.00 2.74
N ASP A 30 3.46 11.87 2.03
CA ASP A 30 3.67 13.31 2.01
C ASP A 30 3.49 13.91 3.41
N LYS A 31 2.45 13.47 4.12
CA LYS A 31 2.21 13.91 5.50
C LYS A 31 3.27 13.36 6.46
N VAL A 32 3.71 12.11 6.25
CA VAL A 32 4.82 11.54 7.04
C VAL A 32 6.10 12.33 6.80
N ALA A 33 6.43 12.63 5.55
CA ALA A 33 7.58 13.42 5.19
C ALA A 33 7.51 14.84 5.79
N ALA A 34 6.35 15.51 5.66
CA ALA A 34 6.14 16.85 6.22
C ALA A 34 6.33 16.89 7.73
N ALA A 35 5.87 15.86 8.44
CA ALA A 35 6.04 15.76 9.89
C ALA A 35 7.50 15.61 10.31
N LYS A 36 8.31 14.89 9.50
CA LYS A 36 9.69 14.53 9.85
C LYS A 36 10.74 15.52 9.31
N PHE A 37 10.49 16.18 8.18
CA PHE A 37 11.46 17.04 7.51
C PHE A 37 11.97 18.15 8.44
N GLY A 38 13.30 18.31 8.53
CA GLY A 38 13.93 19.31 9.39
C GLY A 38 13.81 19.02 10.90
N THR A 39 13.45 17.80 11.30
CA THR A 39 13.44 17.33 12.69
C THR A 39 14.53 16.27 12.92
N ALA A 40 14.69 15.83 14.18
CA ALA A 40 15.58 14.72 14.53
C ALA A 40 14.99 13.33 14.19
N GLN A 41 13.73 13.26 13.70
CA GLN A 41 13.09 11.98 13.37
C GLN A 41 13.63 11.44 12.06
N LEU A 42 14.15 10.22 12.09
CA LEU A 42 14.66 9.54 10.89
C LEU A 42 13.52 9.03 10.02
N ILE A 43 13.77 8.94 8.70
CA ILE A 43 12.84 8.31 7.75
C ILE A 43 12.61 6.85 8.15
N ALA A 44 13.68 6.09 8.41
CA ALA A 44 13.60 4.72 8.89
C ALA A 44 13.44 4.68 10.42
N ASP A 45 12.49 3.85 10.87
CA ASP A 45 12.28 3.51 12.27
C ASP A 45 12.16 1.98 12.40
N PRO A 46 13.29 1.26 12.48
CA PRO A 46 13.29 -0.21 12.45
C PRO A 46 12.46 -0.84 13.55
N VAL A 47 12.41 -0.23 14.74
CA VAL A 47 11.62 -0.74 15.87
C VAL A 47 10.14 -0.64 15.56
N ARG A 48 9.69 0.51 15.08
CA ARG A 48 8.29 0.73 14.71
C ARG A 48 7.89 -0.12 13.50
N GLU A 49 8.74 -0.20 12.49
CA GLU A 49 8.51 -1.01 11.30
C GLU A 49 8.31 -2.49 11.67
N GLN A 50 9.16 -3.03 12.55
CA GLN A 50 9.04 -4.39 13.04
C GLN A 50 7.72 -4.62 13.81
N GLN A 51 7.34 -3.69 14.69
CA GLN A 51 6.07 -3.77 15.44
C GLN A 51 4.86 -3.80 14.51
N ILE A 52 4.86 -2.97 13.44
CA ILE A 52 3.79 -2.94 12.44
C ILE A 52 3.72 -4.30 11.72
N LEU A 53 4.85 -4.82 11.24
CA LEU A 53 4.92 -6.09 10.53
C LEU A 53 4.46 -7.26 11.40
N ASP A 54 4.84 -7.30 12.67
CA ASP A 54 4.41 -8.35 13.62
C ASP A 54 2.91 -8.29 13.88
N THR A 55 2.38 -7.09 14.09
CA THR A 55 0.94 -6.87 14.30
C THR A 55 0.11 -7.30 13.08
N LEU A 56 0.53 -6.93 11.88
CA LEU A 56 -0.19 -7.25 10.64
C LEU A 56 -0.08 -8.75 10.30
N ALA A 57 1.08 -9.36 10.54
CA ALA A 57 1.24 -10.80 10.39
C ALA A 57 0.36 -11.59 11.36
N ALA A 58 0.22 -11.14 12.60
CA ALA A 58 -0.68 -11.77 13.57
C ALA A 58 -2.16 -11.62 13.15
N LYS A 59 -2.58 -10.43 12.71
CA LYS A 59 -3.94 -10.19 12.20
C LYS A 59 -4.25 -11.02 10.94
N SER A 60 -3.28 -11.26 10.07
CA SER A 60 -3.47 -12.02 8.83
C SER A 60 -3.94 -13.47 9.08
N LEU A 61 -3.54 -14.07 10.20
CA LEU A 61 -3.97 -15.42 10.58
C LEU A 61 -5.49 -15.55 10.74
N THR A 62 -6.14 -14.53 11.29
CA THR A 62 -7.60 -14.51 11.48
C THR A 62 -8.36 -14.40 10.16
N LEU A 63 -7.69 -13.94 9.11
CA LEU A 63 -8.22 -13.81 7.75
C LEU A 63 -7.82 -14.98 6.83
N GLY A 64 -7.13 -15.99 7.36
CA GLY A 64 -6.65 -17.13 6.58
C GLY A 64 -5.52 -16.79 5.59
N LEU A 65 -4.81 -15.69 5.81
CA LEU A 65 -3.67 -15.29 4.99
C LEU A 65 -2.36 -15.90 5.53
N ASP A 66 -1.41 -16.15 4.65
CA ASP A 66 -0.04 -16.55 5.05
C ASP A 66 0.69 -15.38 5.71
N PRO A 67 1.16 -15.51 6.96
CA PRO A 67 1.82 -14.42 7.68
C PRO A 67 3.12 -13.96 7.01
N GLY A 68 3.86 -14.88 6.39
CA GLY A 68 5.10 -14.57 5.69
C GLY A 68 4.86 -13.74 4.43
N ALA A 69 3.84 -14.12 3.64
CA ALA A 69 3.43 -13.33 2.47
C ALA A 69 2.92 -11.96 2.88
N THR A 70 2.13 -11.89 3.96
CA THR A 70 1.64 -10.63 4.52
C THR A 70 2.79 -9.73 4.93
N ARG A 71 3.79 -10.23 5.65
CA ARG A 71 5.00 -9.47 6.01
C ARG A 71 5.72 -8.91 4.78
N ARG A 72 5.93 -9.73 3.75
CA ARG A 72 6.58 -9.28 2.50
C ARG A 72 5.79 -8.15 1.83
N PHE A 73 4.46 -8.27 1.78
CA PHE A 73 3.61 -7.23 1.22
C PHE A 73 3.72 -5.92 2.00
N PHE A 74 3.56 -5.96 3.32
CA PHE A 74 3.62 -4.74 4.13
C PHE A 74 5.03 -4.17 4.24
N LEU A 75 6.07 -4.98 4.15
CA LEU A 75 7.44 -4.48 4.02
C LEU A 75 7.58 -3.64 2.73
N ALA A 76 7.05 -4.12 1.60
CA ALA A 76 7.05 -3.34 0.35
C ALA A 76 6.26 -2.02 0.48
N GLN A 77 5.14 -2.02 1.22
CA GLN A 77 4.38 -0.82 1.53
C GLN A 77 5.19 0.20 2.37
N ILE A 78 5.94 -0.28 3.36
CA ILE A 78 6.81 0.56 4.19
C ILE A 78 7.97 1.12 3.37
N GLU A 79 8.63 0.29 2.55
CA GLU A 79 9.74 0.73 1.71
C GLU A 79 9.28 1.77 0.67
N ALA A 80 8.13 1.58 0.03
CA ALA A 80 7.55 2.54 -0.91
C ALA A 80 7.28 3.89 -0.24
N ASN A 81 6.74 3.89 0.98
CA ASN A 81 6.55 5.12 1.76
C ASN A 81 7.89 5.82 2.04
N LYS A 82 8.95 5.07 2.39
CA LYS A 82 10.29 5.63 2.58
C LYS A 82 10.90 6.18 1.28
N VAL A 83 10.60 5.59 0.13
CA VAL A 83 11.02 6.12 -1.19
C VAL A 83 10.43 7.51 -1.42
N VAL A 84 9.13 7.67 -1.17
CA VAL A 84 8.47 8.99 -1.28
C VAL A 84 9.07 10.00 -0.32
N GLN A 85 9.26 9.64 0.95
CA GLN A 85 9.88 10.54 1.93
C GLN A 85 11.27 11.01 1.50
N ARG A 86 12.12 10.10 1.01
CA ARG A 86 13.47 10.46 0.52
C ARG A 86 13.41 11.40 -0.68
N GLY A 87 12.51 11.14 -1.63
CA GLY A 87 12.31 11.98 -2.80
C GLY A 87 11.86 13.38 -2.43
N LEU A 88 10.90 13.50 -1.51
CA LEU A 88 10.42 14.79 -1.01
C LEU A 88 11.50 15.54 -0.21
N PHE A 89 12.24 14.84 0.64
CA PHE A 89 13.36 15.45 1.37
C PHE A 89 14.43 16.03 0.43
N ALA A 90 14.79 15.28 -0.61
CA ALA A 90 15.73 15.75 -1.63
C ALA A 90 15.19 16.99 -2.35
N ARG A 91 13.91 16.96 -2.77
CA ARG A 91 13.24 18.09 -3.42
C ARG A 91 13.22 19.32 -2.51
N TRP A 92 12.76 19.19 -1.28
CA TRP A 92 12.66 20.32 -0.34
C TRP A 92 14.00 20.90 0.11
N THR A 93 15.07 20.10 0.02
CA THR A 93 16.43 20.59 0.27
C THR A 93 16.93 21.48 -0.87
N VAL A 94 16.61 21.11 -2.12
CA VAL A 94 17.03 21.86 -3.32
C VAL A 94 16.08 23.04 -3.59
N HIS A 95 14.79 22.86 -3.29
CA HIS A 95 13.70 23.81 -3.50
C HIS A 95 13.03 24.17 -2.18
N PRO A 96 13.60 25.07 -1.36
CA PRO A 96 13.01 25.45 -0.08
C PRO A 96 11.61 26.07 -0.19
N GLU A 97 11.27 26.66 -1.34
CA GLU A 97 9.94 27.19 -1.66
C GLU A 97 8.86 26.12 -1.71
N ASP A 98 9.22 24.86 -1.96
CA ASP A 98 8.31 23.72 -2.01
C ASP A 98 8.13 23.04 -0.65
N GLN A 99 8.81 23.51 0.40
CA GLN A 99 8.72 22.89 1.72
C GLN A 99 7.29 22.97 2.28
N PRO A 100 6.87 21.95 3.09
CA PRO A 100 5.54 21.96 3.65
C PRO A 100 5.37 23.14 4.62
N THR A 101 4.25 23.85 4.48
CA THR A 101 3.85 24.95 5.37
C THR A 101 3.22 24.46 6.65
N THR A 102 2.72 23.21 6.67
CA THR A 102 2.10 22.57 7.84
C THR A 102 2.84 21.28 8.19
N ARG A 103 2.90 20.99 9.48
CA ARG A 103 3.52 19.76 10.01
C ARG A 103 2.46 18.98 10.77
N PRO A 104 1.87 17.92 10.17
CA PRO A 104 0.88 17.11 10.86
C PRO A 104 1.51 16.32 12.00
N ASP A 105 0.73 16.06 13.04
CA ASP A 105 1.15 15.18 14.14
C ASP A 105 1.07 13.71 13.68
N LEU A 106 2.20 13.00 13.79
CA LEU A 106 2.26 11.60 13.36
C LEU A 106 1.37 10.69 14.18
N ALA A 107 1.23 10.93 15.48
CA ALA A 107 0.51 10.05 16.38
C ALA A 107 -1.01 10.20 16.24
N THR A 108 -1.48 11.43 16.13
CA THR A 108 -2.90 11.76 16.20
C THR A 108 -3.55 11.96 14.82
N GLU A 109 -2.78 12.35 13.80
CA GLU A 109 -3.33 12.65 12.48
C GLU A 109 -2.96 11.62 11.40
N VAL A 110 -1.73 11.07 11.46
CA VAL A 110 -1.22 10.22 10.37
C VAL A 110 -1.40 8.73 10.67
N ARG A 111 -0.96 8.28 11.84
CA ARG A 111 -1.00 6.85 12.21
C ARG A 111 -2.40 6.24 12.19
N PRO A 112 -3.46 6.91 12.70
CA PRO A 112 -4.81 6.35 12.62
C PRO A 112 -5.29 6.11 11.19
N VAL A 113 -4.91 6.97 10.24
CA VAL A 113 -5.23 6.81 8.82
C VAL A 113 -4.45 5.64 8.21
N LEU A 114 -3.15 5.52 8.53
CA LEU A 114 -2.34 4.36 8.11
C LEU A 114 -2.92 3.05 8.63
N ASP A 115 -3.34 2.99 9.89
CA ASP A 115 -3.92 1.80 10.50
C ASP A 115 -5.24 1.38 9.80
N GLN A 116 -6.06 2.35 9.39
CA GLN A 116 -7.28 2.08 8.61
C GLN A 116 -6.95 1.56 7.20
N ILE A 117 -5.97 2.16 6.52
CA ILE A 117 -5.52 1.70 5.20
C ILE A 117 -4.96 0.28 5.31
N ASP A 118 -4.12 0.01 6.31
CA ASP A 118 -3.49 -1.29 6.52
C ASP A 118 -4.54 -2.39 6.81
N ALA A 119 -5.59 -2.07 7.58
CA ALA A 119 -6.72 -2.97 7.79
C ALA A 119 -7.47 -3.27 6.47
N GLY A 120 -7.78 -2.23 5.68
CA GLY A 120 -8.41 -2.39 4.38
C GLY A 120 -7.56 -3.20 3.40
N LEU A 121 -6.23 -3.02 3.41
CA LEU A 121 -5.32 -3.82 2.59
C LEU A 121 -5.32 -5.30 2.99
N LEU A 122 -5.37 -5.63 4.29
CA LEU A 122 -5.53 -7.00 4.76
C LEU A 122 -6.83 -7.62 4.25
N ASP A 123 -7.94 -6.88 4.36
CA ASP A 123 -9.25 -7.34 3.89
C ASP A 123 -9.24 -7.58 2.38
N GLN A 124 -8.61 -6.70 1.59
CA GLN A 124 -8.49 -6.87 0.15
C GLN A 124 -7.58 -8.04 -0.24
N LEU A 125 -6.49 -8.28 0.49
CA LEU A 125 -5.66 -9.46 0.28
C LEU A 125 -6.45 -10.75 0.52
N ALA A 126 -7.30 -10.78 1.54
CA ALA A 126 -8.16 -11.92 1.85
C ALA A 126 -9.29 -12.10 0.83
N ALA A 127 -9.81 -11.02 0.27
CA ALA A 127 -10.90 -11.03 -0.70
C ALA A 127 -10.49 -11.38 -2.14
N THR A 128 -9.18 -11.44 -2.45
CA THR A 128 -8.69 -11.59 -3.83
C THR A 128 -7.72 -12.77 -4.06
N PRO A 129 -7.92 -13.94 -3.44
CA PRO A 129 -6.98 -15.05 -3.56
C PRO A 129 -6.85 -15.56 -5.00
N SER A 130 -7.96 -15.67 -5.74
CA SER A 130 -7.97 -16.19 -7.11
C SER A 130 -7.35 -15.20 -8.10
N ALA A 131 -7.66 -13.90 -7.97
CA ALA A 131 -7.06 -12.87 -8.80
C ALA A 131 -5.54 -12.80 -8.59
N ARG A 132 -5.08 -12.93 -7.35
CA ARG A 132 -3.65 -12.91 -6.99
C ARG A 132 -2.89 -14.15 -7.46
N ALA A 133 -3.56 -15.31 -7.54
CA ALA A 133 -2.98 -16.56 -8.06
C ALA A 133 -3.14 -16.71 -9.57
N GLY A 134 -3.92 -15.86 -10.21
CA GLY A 134 -4.19 -15.90 -11.65
C GLY A 134 -2.95 -15.61 -12.49
N ARG A 135 -2.86 -16.22 -13.69
CA ARG A 135 -1.76 -16.00 -14.64
C ARG A 135 -1.65 -14.56 -15.12
N ASP A 136 -2.78 -13.85 -15.14
CA ASP A 136 -2.85 -12.46 -15.60
C ASP A 136 -2.68 -11.44 -14.47
N CYS A 137 -2.36 -11.91 -13.24
CA CYS A 137 -2.27 -11.04 -12.07
C CYS A 137 -1.31 -9.87 -12.28
N ASP A 138 -0.10 -10.13 -12.76
CA ASP A 138 0.91 -9.08 -12.99
C ASP A 138 0.42 -8.04 -14.03
N LEU A 139 -0.26 -8.48 -15.07
CA LEU A 139 -0.81 -7.59 -16.12
C LEU A 139 -1.96 -6.75 -15.55
N LEU A 140 -2.91 -7.38 -14.86
CA LEU A 140 -4.05 -6.69 -14.25
C LEU A 140 -3.60 -5.68 -13.20
N LEU A 141 -2.58 -6.04 -12.42
CA LEU A 141 -2.00 -5.16 -11.42
C LEU A 141 -1.29 -3.96 -12.06
N ALA A 142 -0.51 -4.18 -13.14
CA ALA A 142 0.14 -3.10 -13.87
C ALA A 142 -0.87 -2.11 -14.47
N VAL A 143 -1.97 -2.61 -15.04
CA VAL A 143 -3.06 -1.77 -15.55
C VAL A 143 -3.71 -0.98 -14.40
N ALA A 144 -3.99 -1.62 -13.27
CA ALA A 144 -4.58 -0.95 -12.11
C ALA A 144 -3.66 0.16 -11.57
N VAL A 145 -2.36 -0.10 -11.43
CA VAL A 145 -1.37 0.90 -11.01
C VAL A 145 -1.39 2.13 -11.93
N HIS A 146 -1.34 1.91 -13.25
CA HIS A 146 -1.31 3.00 -14.21
C HIS A 146 -2.58 3.84 -14.18
N VAL A 147 -3.75 3.20 -14.21
CA VAL A 147 -5.04 3.91 -14.25
C VAL A 147 -5.32 4.62 -12.92
N ILE A 148 -5.04 3.98 -11.78
CA ILE A 148 -5.21 4.62 -10.47
C ILE A 148 -4.20 5.77 -10.31
N GLY A 149 -2.96 5.60 -10.75
CA GLY A 149 -1.98 6.68 -10.76
C GLY A 149 -2.47 7.91 -11.52
N TRP A 150 -3.04 7.69 -12.71
CA TRP A 150 -3.66 8.76 -13.51
C TRP A 150 -4.89 9.38 -12.81
N GLN A 151 -5.82 8.57 -12.29
CA GLN A 151 -7.03 9.06 -11.61
C GLN A 151 -6.71 9.87 -10.35
N ARG A 152 -5.68 9.47 -9.63
CA ARG A 152 -5.23 10.14 -8.40
C ARG A 152 -4.20 11.25 -8.65
N HIS A 153 -3.88 11.54 -9.91
CA HIS A 153 -2.88 12.54 -10.30
C HIS A 153 -1.52 12.34 -9.62
N LEU A 154 -1.09 11.06 -9.51
CA LEU A 154 0.21 10.74 -8.93
C LEU A 154 1.32 11.28 -9.84
N ASP A 155 2.33 11.90 -9.25
CA ASP A 155 3.55 12.23 -9.98
C ASP A 155 4.43 10.98 -10.16
N VAL A 156 5.52 11.12 -10.91
CA VAL A 156 6.45 10.01 -11.23
C VAL A 156 7.01 9.34 -9.97
N LEU A 157 7.28 10.12 -8.90
CA LEU A 157 7.78 9.57 -7.65
C LEU A 157 6.75 8.66 -6.98
N HIS A 158 5.50 9.14 -6.88
CA HIS A 158 4.40 8.40 -6.26
C HIS A 158 3.95 7.21 -7.10
N GLU A 159 3.89 7.34 -8.43
CA GLU A 159 3.53 6.23 -9.31
C GLU A 159 4.56 5.10 -9.22
N ARG A 160 5.85 5.45 -9.22
CA ARG A 160 6.93 4.48 -9.00
C ARG A 160 6.81 3.79 -7.64
N ALA A 161 6.58 4.55 -6.58
CA ALA A 161 6.39 4.01 -5.24
C ALA A 161 5.17 3.08 -5.16
N LEU A 162 4.06 3.43 -5.82
CA LEU A 162 2.88 2.58 -5.93
C LEU A 162 3.21 1.25 -6.61
N ALA A 163 3.87 1.29 -7.78
CA ALA A 163 4.27 0.08 -8.50
C ALA A 163 5.14 -0.84 -7.64
N GLU A 164 6.11 -0.29 -6.90
CA GLU A 164 6.96 -1.07 -5.98
C GLU A 164 6.17 -1.64 -4.80
N SER A 165 5.23 -0.90 -4.25
CA SER A 165 4.45 -1.30 -3.08
C SER A 165 3.58 -2.53 -3.33
N VAL A 166 3.08 -2.71 -4.56
CA VAL A 166 2.16 -3.80 -4.91
C VAL A 166 2.85 -5.02 -5.54
N ARG A 167 4.16 -4.98 -5.77
CA ARG A 167 4.91 -6.11 -6.37
C ARG A 167 4.66 -7.47 -5.71
N PRO A 168 4.54 -7.58 -4.36
CA PRO A 168 4.31 -8.86 -3.72
C PRO A 168 2.85 -9.34 -3.75
N VAL A 169 1.94 -8.65 -4.44
CA VAL A 169 0.51 -9.01 -4.50
C VAL A 169 0.30 -10.34 -5.22
N CYS A 170 0.93 -10.52 -6.37
CA CYS A 170 0.78 -11.72 -7.18
C CYS A 170 1.52 -12.90 -6.56
N THR A 171 0.83 -14.04 -6.46
CA THR A 171 1.35 -15.28 -5.85
C THR A 171 1.64 -16.37 -6.86
N SER A 172 1.41 -16.12 -8.16
CA SER A 172 1.74 -17.07 -9.23
C SER A 172 3.25 -17.33 -9.27
N PRO A 173 3.69 -18.58 -9.44
CA PRO A 173 5.10 -18.86 -9.71
C PRO A 173 5.49 -18.17 -11.03
N ARG A 174 6.56 -17.39 -10.99
CA ARG A 174 7.16 -16.73 -12.16
C ARG A 174 7.97 -17.70 -12.98
#